data_2bff0922f9502beb93a92f4d0a027d09
#
_entry.id   2bff0922f9502beb93a92f4d0a027d09
#
_cell.length_a   1.000
_cell.length_b   1.000
_cell.length_c   1.000
_cell.angle_alpha   90.00
_cell.angle_beta   90.00
_cell.angle_gamma   90.00
#
_symmetry.space_group_name_H-M   'P 1'
#
loop_
_entity.id
_entity.type
_entity.pdbx_description
1 polymer ?
#
loop_
_entity_poly.entity_id
_entity_poly.type
_entity_poly.pdbx_seq_one_letter_code
_entity_poly.pdbx_strand_id
1 'polypeptide(L)'
;MTFTIGVDIGGSSATAVAIDETGDVVDRYRVNGRIEGGRQVVASALAAIRSFQLDECVAIGIGVPGLVDSDTGQVTMAVNLGIGPRPFPLAAEIEEALDFPVVIENDVRAAALGAHESLRLIGDMPDSLAMVSIGTGISAGVVLRGELLRGTHGMAGEIGHIVVDESAALCRCGQRGCLEVVASGPAIARAWPQGPEGNAATALFAAAVGGDPAAEKVAGRIAGYLTTALTWLAAAYDTDRIIISGGVSDAGDTFLSAIRARINRQAAVSDLAARRLRPEQVTLALRDDPPGPRGAAVLAARSLPTHSLPTRRVSPARTQATNAK
;
A
#
# COMPACT_ATOMS: atom_id res chain seq x y z
N MET A 1 17.61 18.88 12.67
CA MET A 1 16.89 18.64 11.41
C MET A 1 15.60 17.94 11.77
N THR A 2 14.47 18.58 11.55
CA THR A 2 13.20 17.98 11.95
C THR A 2 12.79 16.85 11.01
N PHE A 3 12.09 15.86 11.54
CA PHE A 3 11.60 14.71 10.78
C PHE A 3 10.21 14.24 11.27
N THR A 4 9.54 13.48 10.43
CA THR A 4 8.33 12.76 10.79
C THR A 4 8.58 11.26 10.77
N ILE A 5 7.94 10.53 11.68
CA ILE A 5 8.04 9.08 11.74
C ILE A 5 6.78 8.48 11.12
N GLY A 6 6.96 7.53 10.23
CA GLY A 6 5.88 6.69 9.73
C GLY A 6 6.10 5.25 10.09
N VAL A 7 5.06 4.59 10.59
CA VAL A 7 5.06 3.18 10.97
C VAL A 7 4.05 2.42 10.14
N ASP A 8 4.44 1.28 9.62
CA ASP A 8 3.54 0.32 8.96
C ASP A 8 3.49 -0.96 9.80
N ILE A 9 2.28 -1.32 10.25
CA ILE A 9 2.05 -2.44 11.17
C ILE A 9 1.36 -3.58 10.43
N GLY A 10 2.07 -4.69 10.26
CA GLY A 10 1.51 -5.94 9.76
C GLY A 10 1.38 -6.99 10.87
N GLY A 11 0.84 -8.18 10.53
CA GLY A 11 0.67 -9.28 11.50
C GLY A 11 1.95 -9.92 12.01
N SER A 12 3.09 -9.67 11.36
CA SER A 12 4.40 -10.28 11.67
C SER A 12 5.53 -9.29 11.93
N SER A 13 5.29 -8.01 11.73
CA SER A 13 6.30 -6.97 11.97
C SER A 13 5.68 -5.58 11.98
N ALA A 14 6.37 -4.63 12.63
CA ALA A 14 6.17 -3.21 12.46
C ALA A 14 7.45 -2.61 11.84
N THR A 15 7.32 -1.88 10.74
CA THR A 15 8.41 -1.19 10.06
C THR A 15 8.22 0.31 10.21
N ALA A 16 9.25 1.01 10.64
CA ALA A 16 9.22 2.45 10.81
C ALA A 16 10.32 3.13 10.00
N VAL A 17 10.02 4.32 9.48
CA VAL A 17 10.98 5.22 8.83
C VAL A 17 10.86 6.61 9.41
N ALA A 18 11.98 7.33 9.50
CA ALA A 18 11.99 8.76 9.66
C ALA A 18 12.20 9.41 8.29
N ILE A 19 11.39 10.39 7.93
CA ILE A 19 11.57 11.19 6.73
C ILE A 19 11.82 12.66 7.12
N ASP A 20 12.75 13.29 6.44
CA ASP A 20 13.05 14.70 6.63
C ASP A 20 12.09 15.62 5.87
N GLU A 21 12.32 16.92 5.94
CA GLU A 21 11.51 17.97 5.28
C GLU A 21 11.54 17.86 3.74
N THR A 22 12.54 17.17 3.16
CA THR A 22 12.63 16.95 1.71
C THR A 22 11.87 15.71 1.25
N GLY A 23 11.48 14.85 2.20
CA GLY A 23 10.82 13.57 1.97
C GLY A 23 11.81 12.39 1.88
N ASP A 24 13.10 12.64 2.12
CA ASP A 24 14.12 11.60 2.11
C ASP A 24 14.07 10.78 3.41
N VAL A 25 14.28 9.46 3.27
CA VAL A 25 14.38 8.56 4.43
C VAL A 25 15.75 8.73 5.08
N VAL A 26 15.76 9.23 6.31
CA VAL A 26 17.00 9.46 7.09
C VAL A 26 17.36 8.29 8.01
N ASP A 27 16.35 7.49 8.41
CA ASP A 27 16.57 6.30 9.23
C ASP A 27 15.43 5.30 9.11
N ARG A 28 15.70 4.02 9.45
CA ARG A 28 14.73 2.93 9.33
C ARG A 28 14.93 1.87 10.40
N TYR A 29 13.82 1.45 11.02
CA TYR A 29 13.80 0.37 11.99
C TYR A 29 12.71 -0.65 11.68
N ARG A 30 12.94 -1.90 12.08
CA ARG A 30 11.97 -2.98 11.96
C ARG A 30 11.93 -3.80 13.24
N VAL A 31 10.74 -3.96 13.78
CA VAL A 31 10.45 -4.84 14.91
C VAL A 31 9.74 -6.07 14.36
N ASN A 32 10.34 -7.24 14.54
CA ASN A 32 9.77 -8.51 14.09
C ASN A 32 9.06 -9.20 15.26
N GLY A 33 7.95 -9.86 14.98
CA GLY A 33 7.19 -10.64 15.95
C GLY A 33 5.73 -10.75 15.54
N ARG A 34 5.05 -11.78 16.04
CA ARG A 34 3.59 -11.91 15.84
C ARG A 34 2.88 -10.78 16.60
N ILE A 35 2.07 -10.03 15.90
CA ILE A 35 1.30 -8.91 16.46
C ILE A 35 -0.17 -9.32 16.45
N GLU A 36 -0.76 -9.51 17.64
CA GLU A 36 -2.14 -9.97 17.79
C GLU A 36 -2.80 -9.30 19.01
N GLY A 37 -3.89 -8.56 18.74
CA GLY A 37 -4.60 -7.78 19.74
C GLY A 37 -4.11 -6.33 19.85
N GLY A 38 -5.03 -5.43 20.18
CA GLY A 38 -4.78 -3.99 20.20
C GLY A 38 -3.58 -3.59 21.07
N ARG A 39 -3.40 -4.21 22.24
CA ARG A 39 -2.23 -3.93 23.10
C ARG A 39 -0.89 -4.28 22.47
N GLN A 40 -0.82 -5.39 21.69
CA GLN A 40 0.41 -5.73 20.97
C GLN A 40 0.64 -4.81 19.79
N VAL A 41 -0.41 -4.35 19.13
CA VAL A 41 -0.32 -3.32 18.08
C VAL A 41 0.31 -2.06 18.65
N VAL A 42 -0.20 -1.54 19.77
CA VAL A 42 0.37 -0.38 20.48
C VAL A 42 1.83 -0.65 20.90
N ALA A 43 2.11 -1.77 21.54
CA ALA A 43 3.45 -2.09 22.00
C ALA A 43 4.46 -2.18 20.84
N SER A 44 4.06 -2.76 19.71
CA SER A 44 4.92 -2.87 18.52
C SER A 44 5.16 -1.52 17.83
N ALA A 45 4.12 -0.66 17.76
CA ALA A 45 4.25 0.72 17.29
C ALA A 45 5.21 1.51 18.18
N LEU A 46 5.00 1.49 19.49
CA LEU A 46 5.87 2.18 20.47
C LEU A 46 7.32 1.68 20.40
N ALA A 47 7.53 0.36 20.27
CA ALA A 47 8.87 -0.21 20.13
C ALA A 47 9.56 0.30 18.84
N ALA A 48 8.85 0.37 17.73
CA ALA A 48 9.39 0.88 16.48
C ALA A 48 9.68 2.39 16.55
N ILE A 49 8.77 3.18 17.13
CA ILE A 49 8.93 4.64 17.27
C ILE A 49 10.08 4.99 18.22
N ARG A 50 10.18 4.31 19.37
CA ARG A 50 11.23 4.54 20.37
C ARG A 50 12.62 4.09 19.95
N SER A 51 12.75 3.45 18.77
CA SER A 51 14.05 3.16 18.15
C SER A 51 14.71 4.43 17.58
N PHE A 52 13.96 5.51 17.42
CA PHE A 52 14.46 6.82 17.01
C PHE A 52 14.69 7.74 18.23
N GLN A 53 15.56 8.72 18.07
CA GLN A 53 15.67 9.83 19.01
C GLN A 53 14.57 10.85 18.69
N LEU A 54 13.65 11.09 19.63
CA LEU A 54 12.42 11.85 19.36
C LEU A 54 12.55 13.37 19.49
N ASP A 55 13.71 13.88 19.89
CA ASP A 55 13.92 15.32 20.16
C ASP A 55 13.63 16.21 18.94
N GLU A 56 13.83 15.71 17.74
CA GLU A 56 13.57 16.43 16.48
C GLU A 56 12.34 15.88 15.72
N CYS A 57 11.63 14.92 16.30
CA CYS A 57 10.38 14.40 15.72
C CYS A 57 9.27 15.45 15.89
N VAL A 58 8.48 15.67 14.83
CA VAL A 58 7.41 16.67 14.85
C VAL A 58 6.00 16.05 14.76
N ALA A 59 5.87 14.86 14.20
CA ALA A 59 4.60 14.12 14.16
C ALA A 59 4.84 12.63 13.82
N ILE A 60 3.85 11.80 14.11
CA ILE A 60 3.90 10.36 13.91
C ILE A 60 2.67 9.91 13.11
N GLY A 61 2.91 9.12 12.05
CA GLY A 61 1.87 8.49 11.26
C GLY A 61 1.95 6.97 11.35
N ILE A 62 0.79 6.30 11.36
CA ILE A 62 0.72 4.85 11.48
C ILE A 62 -0.22 4.29 10.42
N GLY A 63 0.32 3.40 9.59
CA GLY A 63 -0.44 2.53 8.69
C GLY A 63 -0.81 1.23 9.42
N VAL A 64 -2.08 0.85 9.40
CA VAL A 64 -2.56 -0.35 10.07
C VAL A 64 -3.65 -1.03 9.24
N PRO A 65 -3.69 -2.38 9.14
CA PRO A 65 -4.78 -3.09 8.48
C PRO A 65 -6.13 -2.84 9.15
N GLY A 66 -7.21 -3.02 8.38
CA GLY A 66 -8.59 -2.91 8.86
C GLY A 66 -9.28 -1.62 8.42
N LEU A 67 -10.46 -1.40 8.99
CA LEU A 67 -11.20 -0.17 8.75
C LEU A 67 -10.72 0.89 9.73
N VAL A 68 -10.18 1.96 9.18
CA VAL A 68 -9.61 3.09 9.94
C VAL A 68 -10.51 4.31 9.77
N ASP A 69 -10.94 4.84 10.89
CA ASP A 69 -11.50 6.19 10.99
C ASP A 69 -10.35 7.16 11.28
N SER A 70 -9.89 7.85 10.22
CA SER A 70 -8.74 8.75 10.30
C SER A 70 -9.03 10.01 11.13
N ASP A 71 -10.30 10.39 11.30
CA ASP A 71 -10.70 11.59 12.05
C ASP A 71 -10.65 11.33 13.57
N THR A 72 -11.01 10.11 13.98
CA THR A 72 -11.01 9.71 15.41
C THR A 72 -9.80 8.88 15.80
N GLY A 73 -8.97 8.45 14.85
CA GLY A 73 -7.81 7.59 15.12
C GLY A 73 -8.18 6.19 15.62
N GLN A 74 -9.38 5.71 15.28
CA GLN A 74 -9.89 4.41 15.71
C GLN A 74 -9.75 3.37 14.59
N VAL A 75 -9.53 2.12 15.01
CA VAL A 75 -9.39 0.97 14.13
C VAL A 75 -10.43 -0.10 14.47
N THR A 76 -11.07 -0.64 13.43
CA THR A 76 -12.01 -1.77 13.54
C THR A 76 -11.68 -2.83 12.50
N MET A 77 -12.16 -4.06 12.70
CA MET A 77 -12.07 -5.13 11.71
C MET A 77 -10.65 -5.43 11.19
N ALA A 78 -9.61 -5.12 11.95
CA ALA A 78 -8.24 -5.53 11.64
C ALA A 78 -8.04 -7.00 12.05
N VAL A 79 -8.71 -7.91 11.34
CA VAL A 79 -8.82 -9.33 11.69
C VAL A 79 -7.45 -10.00 11.81
N ASN A 80 -6.51 -9.64 10.93
CA ASN A 80 -5.15 -10.18 10.94
C ASN A 80 -4.34 -9.72 12.17
N LEU A 81 -4.80 -8.69 12.85
CA LEU A 81 -4.23 -8.17 14.09
C LEU A 81 -5.11 -8.50 15.32
N GLY A 82 -6.13 -9.34 15.17
CA GLY A 82 -7.03 -9.70 16.27
C GLY A 82 -7.89 -8.54 16.80
N ILE A 83 -8.06 -7.48 16.01
CA ILE A 83 -8.98 -6.36 16.33
C ILE A 83 -10.32 -6.62 15.65
N GLY A 84 -11.37 -6.78 16.46
CA GLY A 84 -12.72 -7.09 16.02
C GLY A 84 -13.55 -5.87 15.61
N PRO A 85 -14.90 -5.99 15.66
CA PRO A 85 -15.81 -4.91 15.25
C PRO A 85 -15.91 -3.75 16.26
N ARG A 86 -15.44 -3.91 17.48
CA ARG A 86 -15.42 -2.81 18.46
C ARG A 86 -14.29 -1.86 18.13
N PRO A 87 -14.55 -0.53 18.06
CA PRO A 87 -13.53 0.45 17.82
C PRO A 87 -12.39 0.38 18.86
N PHE A 88 -11.17 0.34 18.39
CA PHE A 88 -9.97 0.39 19.21
C PHE A 88 -9.29 1.75 19.03
N PRO A 89 -9.09 2.56 20.09
CA PRO A 89 -8.62 3.95 20.01
C PRO A 89 -7.09 4.00 19.85
N LEU A 90 -6.58 3.50 18.73
CA LEU A 90 -5.13 3.31 18.49
C LEU A 90 -4.34 4.61 18.59
N ALA A 91 -4.84 5.72 18.00
CA ALA A 91 -4.15 7.00 18.09
C ALA A 91 -4.01 7.45 19.54
N ALA A 92 -5.12 7.48 20.27
CA ALA A 92 -5.14 7.96 21.66
C ALA A 92 -4.22 7.15 22.59
N GLU A 93 -4.17 5.81 22.45
CA GLU A 93 -3.27 4.94 23.22
C GLU A 93 -1.79 5.26 22.97
N ILE A 94 -1.43 5.65 21.73
CA ILE A 94 -0.05 5.98 21.39
C ILE A 94 0.28 7.43 21.76
N GLU A 95 -0.65 8.37 21.55
CA GLU A 95 -0.53 9.77 21.97
C GLU A 95 -0.31 9.89 23.47
N GLU A 96 -1.08 9.13 24.29
CA GLU A 96 -0.91 9.09 25.75
C GLU A 96 0.49 8.58 26.17
N ALA A 97 1.04 7.62 25.39
CA ALA A 97 2.33 7.01 25.72
C ALA A 97 3.56 7.85 25.28
N LEU A 98 3.39 8.77 24.33
CA LEU A 98 4.50 9.50 23.70
C LEU A 98 4.42 11.03 23.86
N ASP A 99 3.25 11.58 24.17
CA ASP A 99 2.96 13.02 24.14
C ASP A 99 3.24 13.67 22.76
N PHE A 100 2.88 12.95 21.69
CA PHE A 100 3.03 13.40 20.30
C PHE A 100 1.72 13.27 19.55
N PRO A 101 1.42 14.18 18.59
CA PRO A 101 0.29 14.03 17.69
C PRO A 101 0.48 12.80 16.80
N VAL A 102 -0.57 11.97 16.70
CA VAL A 102 -0.55 10.72 15.94
C VAL A 102 -1.69 10.68 14.93
N VAL A 103 -1.38 10.40 13.67
CA VAL A 103 -2.37 10.14 12.63
C VAL A 103 -2.38 8.66 12.28
N ILE A 104 -3.58 8.10 12.11
CA ILE A 104 -3.76 6.69 11.74
C ILE A 104 -4.39 6.61 10.36
N GLU A 105 -3.91 5.70 9.53
CA GLU A 105 -4.48 5.40 8.21
C GLU A 105 -4.48 3.89 7.94
N ASN A 106 -5.32 3.45 7.02
CA ASN A 106 -5.21 2.08 6.51
C ASN A 106 -3.85 1.86 5.81
N ASP A 107 -3.24 0.70 6.03
CA ASP A 107 -1.90 0.33 5.55
C ASP A 107 -1.75 0.46 4.03
N VAL A 108 -2.72 -0.03 3.24
CA VAL A 108 -2.66 0.02 1.77
C VAL A 108 -2.91 1.44 1.25
N ARG A 109 -3.77 2.20 1.92
CA ARG A 109 -3.97 3.61 1.59
C ARG A 109 -2.72 4.44 1.91
N ALA A 110 -2.11 4.23 3.07
CA ALA A 110 -0.82 4.84 3.38
C ALA A 110 0.24 4.46 2.35
N ALA A 111 0.33 3.17 1.99
CA ALA A 111 1.26 2.70 0.97
C ALA A 111 1.04 3.35 -0.41
N ALA A 112 -0.22 3.60 -0.81
CA ALA A 112 -0.51 4.31 -2.06
C ALA A 112 0.05 5.74 -2.06
N LEU A 113 -0.10 6.45 -0.94
CA LEU A 113 0.46 7.80 -0.79
C LEU A 113 1.99 7.76 -0.77
N GLY A 114 2.59 6.79 -0.08
CA GLY A 114 4.04 6.62 -0.04
C GLY A 114 4.63 6.31 -1.42
N ALA A 115 3.98 5.44 -2.21
CA ALA A 115 4.39 5.15 -3.57
C ALA A 115 4.29 6.39 -4.48
N HIS A 116 3.21 7.16 -4.35
CA HIS A 116 3.05 8.42 -5.08
C HIS A 116 4.17 9.41 -4.73
N GLU A 117 4.50 9.53 -3.45
CA GLU A 117 5.58 10.40 -2.98
C GLU A 117 6.96 9.93 -3.48
N SER A 118 7.26 8.62 -3.45
CA SER A 118 8.50 8.08 -4.00
C SER A 118 8.67 8.41 -5.49
N LEU A 119 7.58 8.32 -6.28
CA LEU A 119 7.62 8.72 -7.69
C LEU A 119 7.86 10.22 -7.85
N ARG A 120 7.20 11.05 -7.02
CA ARG A 120 7.39 12.51 -7.01
C ARG A 120 8.84 12.91 -6.77
N LEU A 121 9.51 12.23 -5.84
CA LEU A 121 10.92 12.52 -5.51
C LEU A 121 11.88 12.27 -6.67
N ILE A 122 11.55 11.34 -7.56
CA ILE A 122 12.35 11.07 -8.78
C ILE A 122 11.86 11.82 -10.02
N GLY A 123 10.89 12.75 -9.86
CA GLY A 123 10.36 13.57 -10.94
C GLY A 123 9.28 12.92 -11.80
N ASP A 124 8.80 11.71 -11.46
CA ASP A 124 7.62 11.09 -12.07
C ASP A 124 6.39 11.48 -11.23
N MET A 125 5.55 12.35 -11.77
CA MET A 125 4.43 12.94 -11.04
C MET A 125 3.09 12.51 -11.66
N PRO A 126 2.61 11.29 -11.39
CA PRO A 126 1.31 10.86 -11.92
C PRO A 126 0.18 11.66 -11.26
N ASP A 127 -0.79 12.13 -12.05
CA ASP A 127 -1.99 12.77 -11.52
C ASP A 127 -2.86 11.79 -10.71
N SER A 128 -2.78 10.50 -11.06
CA SER A 128 -3.54 9.45 -10.41
C SER A 128 -2.74 8.15 -10.27
N LEU A 129 -2.79 7.55 -9.08
CA LEU A 129 -2.12 6.30 -8.77
C LEU A 129 -3.06 5.39 -7.99
N ALA A 130 -3.15 4.13 -8.39
CA ALA A 130 -3.74 3.08 -7.56
C ALA A 130 -2.65 2.11 -7.11
N MET A 131 -2.61 1.81 -5.81
CA MET A 131 -1.79 0.73 -5.26
C MET A 131 -2.68 -0.44 -4.89
N VAL A 132 -2.34 -1.63 -5.35
CA VAL A 132 -3.10 -2.86 -5.07
C VAL A 132 -2.21 -3.79 -4.27
N SER A 133 -2.57 -4.05 -3.02
CA SER A 133 -1.89 -5.03 -2.18
C SER A 133 -2.55 -6.39 -2.34
N ILE A 134 -1.75 -7.40 -2.73
CA ILE A 134 -2.18 -8.80 -2.87
C ILE A 134 -1.33 -9.67 -1.93
N GLY A 135 -1.86 -9.89 -0.75
CA GLY A 135 -1.23 -10.67 0.31
C GLY A 135 -2.17 -11.73 0.86
N THR A 136 -2.35 -11.77 2.18
CA THR A 136 -3.37 -12.59 2.85
C THR A 136 -4.78 -12.17 2.44
N GLY A 137 -4.98 -10.87 2.23
CA GLY A 137 -6.18 -10.27 1.64
C GLY A 137 -5.83 -9.51 0.36
N ILE A 138 -6.84 -8.83 -0.20
CA ILE A 138 -6.68 -7.92 -1.36
C ILE A 138 -7.38 -6.62 -1.04
N SER A 139 -6.65 -5.51 -1.16
CA SER A 139 -7.22 -4.17 -1.07
C SER A 139 -6.47 -3.18 -1.97
N ALA A 140 -7.00 -1.99 -2.14
CA ALA A 140 -6.35 -0.92 -2.90
C ALA A 140 -6.34 0.40 -2.12
N GLY A 141 -5.34 1.23 -2.39
CA GLY A 141 -5.32 2.63 -2.06
C GLY A 141 -5.27 3.45 -3.35
N VAL A 142 -5.96 4.58 -3.39
CA VAL A 142 -6.00 5.46 -4.56
C VAL A 142 -5.60 6.87 -4.17
N VAL A 143 -4.67 7.44 -4.94
CA VAL A 143 -4.26 8.84 -4.85
C VAL A 143 -4.69 9.55 -6.12
N LEU A 144 -5.43 10.65 -5.97
CA LEU A 144 -5.88 11.49 -7.06
C LEU A 144 -5.36 12.92 -6.85
N ARG A 145 -4.57 13.43 -7.78
CA ARG A 145 -3.97 14.77 -7.69
C ARG A 145 -3.22 15.02 -6.38
N GLY A 146 -2.48 14.00 -5.93
CA GLY A 146 -1.73 14.04 -4.68
C GLY A 146 -2.56 13.82 -3.41
N GLU A 147 -3.89 13.69 -3.50
CA GLU A 147 -4.78 13.48 -2.37
C GLU A 147 -5.23 12.02 -2.25
N LEU A 148 -5.22 11.51 -1.03
CA LEU A 148 -5.64 10.14 -0.73
C LEU A 148 -7.16 10.02 -0.73
N LEU A 149 -7.69 9.09 -1.52
CA LEU A 149 -9.11 8.78 -1.57
C LEU A 149 -9.52 7.86 -0.42
N ARG A 150 -10.26 8.37 0.56
CA ARG A 150 -10.78 7.59 1.70
C ARG A 150 -12.22 7.14 1.50
N GLY A 151 -13.00 7.93 0.74
CA GLY A 151 -14.46 7.76 0.63
C GLY A 151 -15.18 8.27 1.90
N THR A 152 -16.50 8.40 1.80
CA THR A 152 -17.34 8.95 2.87
C THR A 152 -17.34 8.11 4.16
N HIS A 153 -17.13 6.80 4.01
CA HIS A 153 -17.18 5.83 5.12
C HIS A 153 -15.85 5.10 5.33
N GLY A 154 -14.75 5.63 4.79
CA GLY A 154 -13.45 4.96 4.89
C GLY A 154 -13.35 3.62 4.15
N MET A 155 -14.25 3.35 3.20
CA MET A 155 -14.35 2.06 2.50
C MET A 155 -13.74 2.08 1.08
N ALA A 156 -13.16 3.22 0.66
CA ALA A 156 -12.51 3.28 -0.65
C ALA A 156 -11.34 2.30 -0.71
N GLY A 157 -11.33 1.49 -1.78
CA GLY A 157 -10.26 0.51 -1.98
C GLY A 157 -10.54 -0.91 -1.53
N GLU A 158 -11.72 -1.21 -0.95
CA GLU A 158 -12.13 -2.57 -0.54
C GLU A 158 -12.45 -3.49 -1.74
N ILE A 159 -11.58 -3.46 -2.77
CA ILE A 159 -11.75 -4.22 -4.02
C ILE A 159 -11.68 -5.74 -3.84
N GLY A 160 -11.07 -6.21 -2.76
CA GLY A 160 -11.01 -7.64 -2.42
C GLY A 160 -12.40 -8.26 -2.24
N HIS A 161 -13.41 -7.45 -1.94
CA HIS A 161 -14.79 -7.88 -1.74
C HIS A 161 -15.70 -7.66 -2.95
N ILE A 162 -15.15 -7.27 -4.09
CA ILE A 162 -15.86 -7.28 -5.37
C ILE A 162 -16.07 -8.73 -5.81
N VAL A 163 -17.31 -9.09 -6.15
CA VAL A 163 -17.65 -10.42 -6.66
C VAL A 163 -17.16 -10.53 -8.11
N VAL A 164 -16.26 -11.47 -8.36
CA VAL A 164 -15.68 -11.75 -9.69
C VAL A 164 -16.03 -13.16 -10.21
N ASP A 165 -16.52 -14.05 -9.34
CA ASP A 165 -16.94 -15.41 -9.69
C ASP A 165 -17.95 -15.94 -8.67
N GLU A 166 -19.24 -15.78 -8.93
CA GLU A 166 -20.33 -16.20 -8.04
C GLU A 166 -20.33 -17.70 -7.72
N SER A 167 -19.68 -18.51 -8.56
CA SER A 167 -19.56 -19.97 -8.34
C SER A 167 -18.47 -20.34 -7.32
N ALA A 168 -17.60 -19.38 -6.94
CA ALA A 168 -16.49 -19.63 -6.05
C ALA A 168 -16.91 -19.69 -4.56
N ALA A 169 -15.91 -19.81 -3.67
CA ALA A 169 -16.10 -20.00 -2.24
C ALA A 169 -16.79 -18.82 -1.54
N LEU A 170 -17.38 -19.10 -0.37
CA LEU A 170 -17.91 -18.07 0.52
C LEU A 170 -16.77 -17.24 1.10
N CYS A 171 -16.90 -15.92 1.01
CA CYS A 171 -16.01 -14.96 1.62
C CYS A 171 -16.41 -14.69 3.07
N ARG A 172 -15.44 -14.29 3.90
CA ARG A 172 -15.71 -13.87 5.29
C ARG A 172 -16.66 -12.67 5.40
N CYS A 173 -16.78 -11.84 4.34
CA CYS A 173 -17.75 -10.76 4.29
C CYS A 173 -19.20 -11.21 4.08
N GLY A 174 -19.45 -12.52 3.89
CA GLY A 174 -20.76 -13.11 3.67
C GLY A 174 -21.16 -13.28 2.20
N GLN A 175 -20.42 -12.70 1.25
CA GLN A 175 -20.65 -12.87 -0.19
C GLN A 175 -19.92 -14.10 -0.75
N ARG A 176 -20.36 -14.63 -1.87
CA ARG A 176 -19.61 -15.64 -2.63
C ARG A 176 -18.82 -15.02 -3.75
N GLY A 177 -17.61 -15.55 -4.00
CA GLY A 177 -16.85 -15.21 -5.19
C GLY A 177 -16.17 -13.86 -5.18
N CYS A 178 -15.93 -13.29 -4.00
CA CYS A 178 -15.11 -12.10 -3.87
C CYS A 178 -13.70 -12.33 -4.47
N LEU A 179 -13.08 -11.30 -5.00
CA LEU A 179 -11.73 -11.35 -5.56
C LEU A 179 -10.72 -11.97 -4.59
N GLU A 180 -10.82 -11.66 -3.31
CA GLU A 180 -9.93 -12.17 -2.26
C GLU A 180 -9.96 -13.70 -2.15
N VAL A 181 -11.14 -14.34 -2.24
CA VAL A 181 -11.25 -15.80 -2.10
C VAL A 181 -10.78 -16.56 -3.34
N VAL A 182 -10.51 -15.88 -4.46
CA VAL A 182 -10.07 -16.50 -5.73
C VAL A 182 -8.66 -16.09 -6.15
N ALA A 183 -8.09 -14.98 -5.63
CA ALA A 183 -6.83 -14.44 -6.12
C ALA A 183 -5.84 -13.96 -5.03
N SER A 184 -6.18 -14.05 -3.73
CA SER A 184 -5.23 -13.78 -2.64
C SER A 184 -4.17 -14.88 -2.52
N GLY A 185 -3.09 -14.62 -1.77
CA GLY A 185 -2.05 -15.62 -1.49
C GLY A 185 -2.61 -16.97 -1.00
N PRO A 186 -3.47 -17.00 0.05
CA PRO A 186 -4.15 -18.22 0.47
C PRO A 186 -5.04 -18.87 -0.60
N ALA A 187 -5.68 -18.07 -1.45
CA ALA A 187 -6.48 -18.61 -2.56
C ALA A 187 -5.59 -19.27 -3.61
N ILE A 188 -4.44 -18.67 -3.93
CA ILE A 188 -3.44 -19.24 -4.83
C ILE A 188 -2.88 -20.55 -4.27
N ALA A 189 -2.53 -20.59 -2.97
CA ALA A 189 -2.03 -21.79 -2.32
C ALA A 189 -3.03 -22.94 -2.35
N ARG A 190 -4.32 -22.67 -2.20
CA ARG A 190 -5.39 -23.68 -2.37
C ARG A 190 -5.53 -24.15 -3.81
N ALA A 191 -5.39 -23.24 -4.78
CA ALA A 191 -5.50 -23.57 -6.20
C ALA A 191 -4.26 -24.29 -6.75
N TRP A 192 -3.11 -24.11 -6.11
CA TRP A 192 -1.82 -24.69 -6.48
C TRP A 192 -1.08 -25.25 -5.25
N PRO A 193 -1.53 -26.37 -4.68
CA PRO A 193 -1.00 -26.93 -3.43
C PRO A 193 0.40 -27.57 -3.59
N GLN A 194 0.93 -27.67 -4.80
CA GLN A 194 2.26 -28.24 -5.09
C GLN A 194 3.40 -27.24 -4.83
N GLY A 195 3.11 -25.97 -4.60
CA GLY A 195 4.10 -24.97 -4.26
C GLY A 195 4.58 -25.09 -2.81
N PRO A 196 5.81 -24.64 -2.48
CA PRO A 196 6.28 -24.58 -1.12
C PRO A 196 5.40 -23.64 -0.29
N GLU A 197 5.26 -23.95 0.99
CA GLU A 197 4.47 -23.14 1.92
C GLU A 197 4.99 -21.68 1.94
N GLY A 198 4.06 -20.73 1.87
CA GLY A 198 4.39 -19.29 1.85
C GLY A 198 4.86 -18.74 0.50
N ASN A 199 5.07 -19.56 -0.52
CA ASN A 199 5.57 -19.12 -1.84
C ASN A 199 4.80 -19.73 -3.04
N ALA A 200 3.53 -20.08 -2.84
CA ALA A 200 2.71 -20.73 -3.86
C ALA A 200 2.56 -19.89 -5.15
N ALA A 201 2.50 -18.57 -5.04
CA ALA A 201 2.42 -17.69 -6.20
C ALA A 201 3.66 -17.79 -7.08
N THR A 202 4.86 -17.67 -6.51
CA THR A 202 6.13 -17.80 -7.24
C THR A 202 6.23 -19.16 -7.91
N ALA A 203 5.89 -20.26 -7.19
CA ALA A 203 5.91 -21.59 -7.75
C ALA A 203 4.91 -21.77 -8.91
N LEU A 204 3.68 -21.27 -8.76
CA LEU A 204 2.64 -21.33 -9.78
C LEU A 204 3.06 -20.62 -11.07
N PHE A 205 3.48 -19.33 -10.95
CA PHE A 205 3.81 -18.53 -12.13
C PHE A 205 5.10 -18.99 -12.78
N ALA A 206 6.06 -19.51 -12.03
CA ALA A 206 7.26 -20.15 -12.60
C ALA A 206 6.93 -21.43 -13.35
N ALA A 207 6.09 -22.31 -12.79
CA ALA A 207 5.65 -23.54 -13.46
C ALA A 207 4.86 -23.24 -14.75
N ALA A 208 4.00 -22.21 -14.72
CA ALA A 208 3.25 -21.79 -15.91
C ALA A 208 4.19 -21.31 -17.05
N VAL A 209 5.21 -20.52 -16.71
CA VAL A 209 6.24 -20.10 -17.68
C VAL A 209 7.08 -21.29 -18.17
N GLY A 210 7.27 -22.30 -17.31
CA GLY A 210 7.95 -23.56 -17.63
C GLY A 210 7.13 -24.49 -18.53
N GLY A 211 5.89 -24.13 -18.90
CA GLY A 211 5.03 -24.89 -19.81
C GLY A 211 4.23 -25.99 -19.14
N ASP A 212 4.02 -25.95 -17.82
CA ASP A 212 3.09 -26.86 -17.13
C ASP A 212 1.63 -26.47 -17.49
N PRO A 213 0.86 -27.31 -18.21
CA PRO A 213 -0.49 -26.96 -18.65
C PRO A 213 -1.48 -26.73 -17.49
N ALA A 214 -1.27 -27.41 -16.36
CA ALA A 214 -2.14 -27.23 -15.19
C ALA A 214 -1.84 -25.90 -14.51
N ALA A 215 -0.55 -25.53 -14.39
CA ALA A 215 -0.12 -24.23 -13.90
C ALA A 215 -0.59 -23.09 -14.80
N GLU A 216 -0.45 -23.21 -16.12
CA GLU A 216 -0.92 -22.22 -17.09
C GLU A 216 -2.43 -21.94 -16.93
N LYS A 217 -3.24 -22.99 -16.78
CA LYS A 217 -4.68 -22.86 -16.57
C LYS A 217 -5.01 -22.11 -15.27
N VAL A 218 -4.34 -22.45 -14.17
CA VAL A 218 -4.58 -21.82 -12.85
C VAL A 218 -4.07 -20.37 -12.87
N ALA A 219 -2.84 -20.13 -13.31
CA ALA A 219 -2.24 -18.80 -13.41
C ALA A 219 -3.05 -17.87 -14.33
N GLY A 220 -3.49 -18.39 -15.49
CA GLY A 220 -4.33 -17.65 -16.44
C GLY A 220 -5.70 -17.23 -15.85
N ARG A 221 -6.31 -18.08 -15.02
CA ARG A 221 -7.55 -17.75 -14.31
C ARG A 221 -7.34 -16.67 -13.27
N ILE A 222 -6.31 -16.81 -12.43
CA ILE A 222 -5.96 -15.83 -11.39
C ILE A 222 -5.62 -14.48 -12.03
N ALA A 223 -4.77 -14.46 -13.07
CA ALA A 223 -4.47 -13.26 -13.82
C ALA A 223 -5.72 -12.61 -14.42
N GLY A 224 -6.69 -13.44 -14.86
CA GLY A 224 -7.99 -12.96 -15.34
C GLY A 224 -8.79 -12.21 -14.28
N TYR A 225 -8.94 -12.77 -13.08
CA TYR A 225 -9.64 -12.13 -11.97
C TYR A 225 -8.96 -10.81 -11.55
N LEU A 226 -7.64 -10.84 -11.39
CA LEU A 226 -6.87 -9.65 -11.03
C LEU A 226 -6.98 -8.56 -12.11
N THR A 227 -6.84 -8.93 -13.40
CA THR A 227 -6.99 -7.96 -14.50
C THR A 227 -8.39 -7.32 -14.50
N THR A 228 -9.44 -8.06 -14.15
CA THR A 228 -10.80 -7.50 -14.02
C THR A 228 -10.82 -6.40 -12.96
N ALA A 229 -10.24 -6.64 -11.78
CA ALA A 229 -10.18 -5.65 -10.71
C ALA A 229 -9.33 -4.42 -11.11
N LEU A 230 -8.17 -4.63 -11.76
CA LEU A 230 -7.34 -3.52 -12.26
C LEU A 230 -8.08 -2.70 -13.33
N THR A 231 -8.86 -3.36 -14.19
CA THR A 231 -9.72 -2.73 -15.18
C THR A 231 -10.79 -1.84 -14.53
N TRP A 232 -11.36 -2.28 -13.41
CA TRP A 232 -12.35 -1.48 -12.67
C TRP A 232 -11.72 -0.25 -12.02
N LEU A 233 -10.52 -0.38 -11.43
CA LEU A 233 -9.78 0.76 -10.90
C LEU A 233 -9.46 1.78 -12.01
N ALA A 234 -8.96 1.31 -13.15
CA ALA A 234 -8.69 2.17 -14.30
C ALA A 234 -9.97 2.83 -14.84
N ALA A 235 -11.10 2.11 -14.89
CA ALA A 235 -12.36 2.66 -15.38
C ALA A 235 -13.01 3.66 -14.41
N ALA A 236 -12.84 3.45 -13.09
CA ALA A 236 -13.46 4.30 -12.08
C ALA A 236 -12.67 5.58 -11.81
N TYR A 237 -11.34 5.54 -11.91
CA TYR A 237 -10.46 6.62 -11.47
C TYR A 237 -9.55 7.16 -12.58
N ASP A 238 -9.56 6.57 -13.78
CA ASP A 238 -8.68 6.96 -14.90
C ASP A 238 -7.21 7.04 -14.46
N THR A 239 -6.71 5.94 -13.90
CA THR A 239 -5.41 5.92 -13.22
C THR A 239 -4.23 5.95 -14.20
N ASP A 240 -3.25 6.84 -13.98
CA ASP A 240 -1.99 6.89 -14.73
C ASP A 240 -1.09 5.70 -14.42
N ARG A 241 -1.07 5.27 -13.15
CA ARG A 241 -0.24 4.18 -12.65
C ARG A 241 -1.05 3.24 -11.77
N ILE A 242 -0.80 1.94 -11.92
CA ILE A 242 -1.26 0.91 -10.99
C ILE A 242 -0.02 0.16 -10.49
N ILE A 243 0.23 0.20 -9.19
CA ILE A 243 1.35 -0.48 -8.57
C ILE A 243 0.82 -1.67 -7.78
N ILE A 244 1.32 -2.88 -8.08
CA ILE A 244 0.95 -4.09 -7.35
C ILE A 244 2.02 -4.40 -6.30
N SER A 245 1.57 -4.67 -5.07
CA SER A 245 2.40 -5.04 -3.92
C SER A 245 1.85 -6.27 -3.19
N GLY A 246 2.46 -6.59 -2.06
CA GLY A 246 2.09 -7.75 -1.23
C GLY A 246 2.77 -9.04 -1.68
N GLY A 247 2.68 -10.10 -0.86
CA GLY A 247 3.44 -11.32 -1.04
C GLY A 247 3.22 -12.06 -2.37
N VAL A 248 2.09 -11.86 -3.04
CA VAL A 248 1.86 -12.43 -4.38
C VAL A 248 2.74 -11.76 -5.44
N SER A 249 3.06 -10.47 -5.28
CA SER A 249 3.96 -9.74 -6.18
C SER A 249 5.41 -10.23 -6.13
N ASP A 250 5.78 -11.03 -5.12
CA ASP A 250 7.09 -11.67 -5.04
C ASP A 250 7.36 -12.68 -6.17
N ALA A 251 6.32 -13.14 -6.87
CA ALA A 251 6.46 -13.90 -8.10
C ALA A 251 7.09 -13.09 -9.27
N GLY A 252 7.24 -11.77 -9.09
CA GLY A 252 8.04 -10.91 -9.97
C GLY A 252 7.52 -10.84 -11.41
N ASP A 253 8.46 -10.83 -12.34
CA ASP A 253 8.15 -10.65 -13.78
C ASP A 253 7.26 -11.75 -14.37
N THR A 254 7.30 -12.96 -13.85
CA THR A 254 6.43 -14.06 -14.32
C THR A 254 4.95 -13.77 -14.02
N PHE A 255 4.67 -13.25 -12.85
CA PHE A 255 3.34 -12.78 -12.45
C PHE A 255 2.91 -11.53 -13.25
N LEU A 256 3.78 -10.51 -13.31
CA LEU A 256 3.48 -9.27 -14.02
C LEU A 256 3.22 -9.51 -15.51
N SER A 257 4.00 -10.38 -16.14
CA SER A 257 3.83 -10.76 -17.54
C SER A 257 2.49 -11.46 -17.79
N ALA A 258 2.00 -12.29 -16.88
CA ALA A 258 0.68 -12.92 -17.00
C ALA A 258 -0.46 -11.88 -16.95
N ILE A 259 -0.36 -10.89 -16.07
CA ILE A 259 -1.29 -9.74 -15.99
C ILE A 259 -1.25 -8.93 -17.30
N ARG A 260 -0.06 -8.52 -17.73
CA ARG A 260 0.14 -7.72 -18.96
C ARG A 260 -0.34 -8.44 -20.21
N ALA A 261 -0.09 -9.75 -20.31
CA ALA A 261 -0.61 -10.56 -21.42
C ALA A 261 -2.15 -10.59 -21.43
N ARG A 262 -2.80 -10.58 -20.27
CA ARG A 262 -4.27 -10.51 -20.20
C ARG A 262 -4.80 -9.15 -20.63
N ILE A 263 -4.15 -8.05 -20.21
CA ILE A 263 -4.48 -6.69 -20.65
C ILE A 263 -4.34 -6.59 -22.20
N ASN A 264 -3.25 -7.08 -22.76
CA ASN A 264 -3.03 -7.09 -24.22
C ASN A 264 -4.13 -7.85 -24.96
N ARG A 265 -4.59 -9.00 -24.44
CA ARG A 265 -5.69 -9.75 -25.06
C ARG A 265 -7.01 -8.97 -25.06
N GLN A 266 -7.28 -8.17 -24.02
CA GLN A 266 -8.44 -7.30 -23.98
C GLN A 266 -8.31 -6.13 -24.98
N ALA A 267 -7.12 -5.52 -25.04
CA ALA A 267 -6.81 -4.44 -25.96
C ALA A 267 -6.91 -4.86 -27.45
N ALA A 268 -6.53 -6.10 -27.76
CA ALA A 268 -6.58 -6.63 -29.13
C ALA A 268 -7.99 -6.75 -29.71
N VAL A 269 -9.02 -6.78 -28.88
CA VAL A 269 -10.43 -6.96 -29.31
C VAL A 269 -11.30 -5.73 -29.08
N SER A 270 -10.76 -4.67 -28.46
CA SER A 270 -11.53 -3.47 -28.12
C SER A 270 -10.64 -2.23 -27.99
N ASP A 271 -10.87 -1.24 -28.85
CA ASP A 271 -10.18 0.07 -28.78
C ASP A 271 -10.42 0.78 -27.44
N LEU A 272 -11.63 0.64 -26.86
CA LEU A 272 -11.92 1.20 -25.56
C LEU A 272 -11.08 0.52 -24.47
N ALA A 273 -10.94 -0.80 -24.52
CA ALA A 273 -10.09 -1.54 -23.58
C ALA A 273 -8.63 -1.13 -23.71
N ALA A 274 -8.12 -0.95 -24.94
CA ALA A 274 -6.77 -0.49 -25.22
C ALA A 274 -6.48 0.90 -24.65
N ARG A 275 -7.47 1.78 -24.62
CA ARG A 275 -7.32 3.13 -24.06
C ARG A 275 -7.45 3.18 -22.53
N ARG A 276 -8.29 2.32 -21.95
CA ARG A 276 -8.64 2.31 -20.53
C ARG A 276 -7.52 1.81 -19.64
N LEU A 277 -6.84 0.73 -20.04
CA LEU A 277 -5.74 0.14 -19.28
C LEU A 277 -4.68 -0.39 -20.22
N ARG A 278 -3.48 0.13 -20.11
CA ARG A 278 -2.31 -0.29 -20.89
C ARG A 278 -1.36 -1.11 -20.03
N PRO A 279 -0.65 -2.12 -20.60
CA PRO A 279 0.27 -2.98 -19.84
C PRO A 279 1.36 -2.22 -19.07
N GLU A 280 1.88 -1.14 -19.66
CA GLU A 280 2.94 -0.31 -19.08
C GLU A 280 2.49 0.50 -17.86
N GLN A 281 1.19 0.73 -17.70
CA GLN A 281 0.63 1.40 -16.51
C GLN A 281 0.70 0.52 -15.26
N VAL A 282 0.86 -0.81 -15.45
CA VAL A 282 0.89 -1.78 -14.34
C VAL A 282 2.33 -2.17 -14.06
N THR A 283 2.77 -1.91 -12.82
CA THR A 283 4.12 -2.20 -12.32
C THR A 283 4.07 -2.88 -10.96
N LEU A 284 5.20 -3.41 -10.50
CA LEU A 284 5.36 -3.94 -9.14
C LEU A 284 5.99 -2.88 -8.24
N ALA A 285 5.66 -2.92 -6.96
CA ALA A 285 6.29 -2.07 -5.95
C ALA A 285 7.79 -2.40 -5.83
N LEU A 286 8.60 -1.38 -5.59
CA LEU A 286 10.02 -1.54 -5.32
C LEU A 286 10.22 -2.18 -3.94
N ARG A 287 11.14 -3.15 -3.85
CA ARG A 287 11.41 -3.89 -2.59
C ARG A 287 12.18 -3.06 -1.58
N ASP A 288 13.06 -2.20 -2.04
CA ASP A 288 14.00 -1.46 -1.20
C ASP A 288 13.43 -0.16 -0.61
N ASP A 289 12.29 0.30 -1.12
CA ASP A 289 11.58 1.49 -0.62
C ASP A 289 10.15 1.10 -0.19
N PRO A 290 9.95 0.66 1.07
CA PRO A 290 8.63 0.25 1.53
C PRO A 290 7.68 1.46 1.58
N PRO A 291 6.65 1.47 0.74
CA PRO A 291 5.79 2.65 0.63
C PRO A 291 4.88 2.86 1.84
N GLY A 292 4.55 1.81 2.60
CA GLY A 292 3.66 1.89 3.78
C GLY A 292 4.13 2.89 4.82
N PRO A 293 5.32 2.69 5.43
CA PRO A 293 5.80 3.62 6.45
C PRO A 293 6.12 5.01 5.88
N ARG A 294 6.61 5.11 4.63
CA ARG A 294 6.79 6.42 3.97
C ARG A 294 5.47 7.18 3.89
N GLY A 295 4.41 6.54 3.42
CA GLY A 295 3.10 7.15 3.29
C GLY A 295 2.50 7.58 4.64
N ALA A 296 2.69 6.78 5.67
CA ALA A 296 2.29 7.13 7.04
C ALA A 296 3.04 8.38 7.52
N ALA A 297 4.36 8.49 7.29
CA ALA A 297 5.13 9.68 7.63
C ALA A 297 4.69 10.93 6.84
N VAL A 298 4.38 10.78 5.55
CA VAL A 298 3.84 11.88 4.72
C VAL A 298 2.48 12.35 5.24
N LEU A 299 1.60 11.45 5.68
CA LEU A 299 0.33 11.82 6.31
C LEU A 299 0.54 12.62 7.59
N ALA A 300 1.49 12.20 8.43
CA ALA A 300 1.85 12.93 9.63
C ALA A 300 2.37 14.34 9.31
N ALA A 301 3.27 14.47 8.33
CA ALA A 301 3.78 15.77 7.90
C ALA A 301 2.64 16.70 7.41
N ARG A 302 1.67 16.16 6.66
CA ARG A 302 0.53 16.93 6.13
C ARG A 302 -0.49 17.34 7.20
N SER A 303 -0.51 16.68 8.35
CA SER A 303 -1.40 17.00 9.47
C SER A 303 -0.90 18.18 10.30
N LEU A 304 0.36 18.57 10.15
CA LEU A 304 0.93 19.73 10.87
C LEU A 304 0.31 21.05 10.36
N PRO A 305 0.06 22.01 11.26
CA PRO A 305 -0.38 23.34 10.85
C PRO A 305 0.64 23.99 9.89
N THR A 306 0.17 24.58 8.81
CA THR A 306 1.01 25.21 7.76
C THR A 306 1.96 26.31 8.26
N HIS A 307 1.88 26.72 9.52
CA HIS A 307 2.75 27.72 10.13
C HIS A 307 3.94 27.14 10.90
N SER A 308 4.08 25.83 11.01
CA SER A 308 5.16 25.17 11.77
C SER A 308 6.38 24.76 10.93
N LEU A 309 6.34 24.91 9.61
CA LEU A 309 7.51 24.68 8.77
C LEU A 309 8.32 25.98 8.67
N PRO A 310 9.61 25.99 9.09
CA PRO A 310 10.46 27.18 8.91
C PRO A 310 10.64 27.42 7.40
N THR A 311 10.04 28.50 6.89
CA THR A 311 10.29 28.95 5.52
C THR A 311 11.78 29.29 5.36
N ARG A 312 12.53 28.43 4.69
CA ARG A 312 13.89 28.73 4.27
C ARG A 312 13.82 29.95 3.33
N ARG A 313 14.20 31.14 3.83
CA ARG A 313 14.45 32.29 2.97
C ARG A 313 15.63 31.92 2.07
N VAL A 314 15.35 31.64 0.81
CA VAL A 314 16.39 31.60 -0.23
C VAL A 314 16.93 33.04 -0.35
N SER A 315 18.12 33.28 0.19
CA SER A 315 18.82 34.54 -0.05
C SER A 315 19.22 34.62 -1.52
N PRO A 316 18.89 35.71 -2.23
CA PRO A 316 19.30 35.84 -3.63
C PRO A 316 20.84 35.91 -3.70
N ALA A 317 21.44 35.12 -4.57
CA ALA A 317 22.85 35.10 -4.86
C ALA A 317 23.30 36.53 -5.22
N ARG A 318 24.27 37.07 -4.47
CA ARG A 318 24.95 38.34 -4.82
C ARG A 318 25.68 38.12 -6.15
N THR A 319 25.18 38.74 -7.20
CA THR A 319 25.90 38.91 -8.45
C THR A 319 27.06 39.84 -8.19
N GLN A 320 28.28 39.32 -8.14
CA GLN A 320 29.49 40.17 -8.18
C GLN A 320 29.66 40.69 -9.60
N ALA A 321 29.41 41.97 -9.74
CA ALA A 321 29.80 42.69 -10.95
C ALA A 321 31.32 42.86 -10.95
N THR A 322 32.00 42.16 -11.83
CA THR A 322 33.42 42.40 -12.17
C THR A 322 33.49 43.59 -13.11
N ASN A 323 33.87 44.75 -12.57
CA ASN A 323 34.37 45.87 -13.38
C ASN A 323 35.77 45.51 -13.83
N ALA A 324 35.97 45.32 -15.12
CA ALA A 324 37.26 45.35 -15.78
C ALA A 324 37.47 46.75 -16.41
N LYS A 325 38.55 47.38 -15.99
CA LYS A 325 39.18 48.47 -16.72
C LYS A 325 40.13 47.88 -17.77
#